data_0ca8ae4b78215cd27a921519e7f2a74a
#
_entry.id   0ca8ae4b78215cd27a921519e7f2a74a
#
_cell.length_a   1.000
_cell.length_b   1.000
_cell.length_c   1.000
_cell.angle_alpha   90.00
_cell.angle_beta   90.00
_cell.angle_gamma   90.00
#
_symmetry.space_group_name_H-M   'P 1'
#
loop_
_entity.id
_entity.type
_entity.pdbx_description
1 polymer ?
#
loop_
_entity_poly.entity_id
_entity_poly.type
_entity_poly.pdbx_seq_one_letter_code
_entity_poly.pdbx_strand_id
1 'polypeptide(L)'
;MATFVTPNQITLFEIKSLTIKTMLSENIRALRKKQGYTQEQIADYLGISTAAVTQYETGTRVVPATTVSKLSILFTVDEYEMYQEEPQQMQLLSAFAFRADELHTKDLKSISEFKKVVLNYFHLSTALQNE
;
A
#
# COMPACT_ATOMS: atom_id res chain seq x y z
N MET A 1 -3.52 -17.57 39.60
CA MET A 1 -2.43 -16.66 39.77
C MET A 1 -2.37 -15.61 38.68
N ALA A 2 -2.19 -14.41 39.04
CA ALA A 2 -2.20 -13.32 38.07
C ALA A 2 -1.10 -13.51 37.05
N THR A 3 -1.48 -13.56 35.84
CA THR A 3 -0.58 -13.51 34.72
C THR A 3 -0.01 -12.10 34.64
N PHE A 4 1.09 -11.90 35.31
CA PHE A 4 1.82 -10.68 35.21
C PHE A 4 2.61 -10.71 33.90
N VAL A 5 2.10 -10.03 32.88
CA VAL A 5 2.83 -9.86 31.65
C VAL A 5 3.83 -8.73 31.87
N THR A 6 5.05 -9.10 32.17
CA THR A 6 6.15 -8.12 32.17
C THR A 6 6.46 -7.72 30.73
N PRO A 7 7.08 -6.53 30.51
CA PRO A 7 7.49 -6.12 29.16
C PRO A 7 8.37 -7.15 28.44
N ASN A 8 9.02 -8.03 29.19
CA ASN A 8 9.89 -9.07 28.64
C ASN A 8 9.13 -10.35 28.22
N GLN A 9 7.81 -10.40 28.49
CA GLN A 9 6.97 -11.57 28.20
C GLN A 9 5.98 -11.32 27.05
N ILE A 10 6.19 -10.27 26.27
CA ILE A 10 5.42 -10.01 25.06
C ILE A 10 5.67 -11.17 24.09
N THR A 11 4.60 -11.79 23.61
CA THR A 11 4.71 -12.93 22.70
C THR A 11 5.34 -12.50 21.37
N LEU A 12 6.02 -13.41 20.70
CA LEU A 12 6.57 -13.17 19.35
C LEU A 12 5.47 -12.74 18.39
N PHE A 13 4.26 -13.26 18.58
CA PHE A 13 3.11 -12.90 17.77
C PHE A 13 2.76 -11.41 17.92
N GLU A 14 2.74 -10.90 19.14
CA GLU A 14 2.45 -9.49 19.42
C GLU A 14 3.52 -8.56 18.86
N ILE A 15 4.79 -8.93 19.00
CA ILE A 15 5.93 -8.18 18.44
C ILE A 15 5.82 -8.14 16.92
N LYS A 16 5.56 -9.27 16.28
CA LYS A 16 5.40 -9.35 14.81
C LYS A 16 4.23 -8.52 14.34
N SER A 17 3.10 -8.58 15.04
CA SER A 17 1.91 -7.80 14.70
C SER A 17 2.18 -6.30 14.75
N LEU A 18 2.84 -5.82 15.80
CA LEU A 18 3.24 -4.42 15.95
C LEU A 18 4.23 -4.00 14.86
N THR A 19 5.22 -4.84 14.56
CA THR A 19 6.22 -4.56 13.52
C THR A 19 5.57 -4.45 12.15
N ILE A 20 4.68 -5.38 11.79
CA ILE A 20 3.94 -5.38 10.52
C ILE A 20 3.11 -4.10 10.40
N LYS A 21 2.40 -3.72 11.44
CA LYS A 21 1.58 -2.50 11.48
C LYS A 21 2.42 -1.25 11.27
N THR A 22 3.55 -1.18 11.93
CA THR A 22 4.48 -0.04 11.82
C THR A 22 5.07 0.03 10.41
N MET A 23 5.51 -1.10 9.86
CA MET A 23 6.05 -1.17 8.50
C MET A 23 5.03 -0.73 7.46
N LEU A 24 3.80 -1.20 7.57
CA LEU A 24 2.73 -0.81 6.65
C LEU A 24 2.54 0.72 6.66
N SER A 25 2.46 1.32 7.83
CA SER A 25 2.28 2.77 7.99
C SER A 25 3.43 3.55 7.37
N GLU A 26 4.65 3.15 7.66
CA GLU A 26 5.85 3.78 7.10
C GLU A 26 5.92 3.62 5.58
N ASN A 27 5.57 2.45 5.07
CA ASN A 27 5.58 2.16 3.64
C ASN A 27 4.55 2.99 2.89
N ILE A 28 3.35 3.16 3.43
CA ILE A 28 2.31 4.01 2.84
C ILE A 28 2.85 5.43 2.67
N ARG A 29 3.43 5.97 3.73
CA ARG A 29 4.00 7.33 3.69
C ARG A 29 5.15 7.44 2.71
N ALA A 30 6.09 6.50 2.74
CA ALA A 30 7.27 6.50 1.88
C ALA A 30 6.90 6.38 0.40
N LEU A 31 6.00 5.46 0.06
CA LEU A 31 5.53 5.26 -1.31
C LEU A 31 4.75 6.47 -1.82
N ARG A 32 3.90 7.05 -0.97
CA ARG A 32 3.19 8.28 -1.33
C ARG A 32 4.15 9.40 -1.70
N LYS A 33 5.13 9.65 -0.85
CA LYS A 33 6.13 10.70 -1.08
C LYS A 33 7.00 10.42 -2.30
N LYS A 34 7.43 9.18 -2.45
CA LYS A 34 8.26 8.76 -3.60
C LYS A 34 7.55 9.01 -4.93
N GLN A 35 6.24 8.79 -4.97
CA GLN A 35 5.44 8.97 -6.18
C GLN A 35 4.88 10.39 -6.33
N GLY A 36 5.15 11.28 -5.38
CA GLY A 36 4.76 12.69 -5.46
C GLY A 36 3.30 12.97 -5.14
N TYR A 37 2.60 12.07 -4.48
CA TYR A 37 1.21 12.29 -4.07
C TYR A 37 1.13 13.04 -2.75
N THR A 38 0.14 13.92 -2.63
CA THR A 38 -0.19 14.58 -1.37
C THR A 38 -1.12 13.72 -0.54
N GLN A 39 -1.19 13.96 0.77
CA GLN A 39 -2.17 13.29 1.63
C GLN A 39 -3.60 13.57 1.19
N GLU A 40 -3.86 14.78 0.70
CA GLU A 40 -5.17 15.17 0.18
C GLU A 40 -5.57 14.35 -1.04
N GLN A 41 -4.64 14.13 -1.97
CA GLN A 41 -4.89 13.29 -3.14
C GLN A 41 -5.21 11.84 -2.74
N ILE A 42 -4.48 11.30 -1.79
CA ILE A 42 -4.76 9.95 -1.27
C ILE A 42 -6.11 9.90 -0.57
N ALA A 43 -6.45 10.91 0.22
CA ALA A 43 -7.74 11.02 0.89
C ALA A 43 -8.89 11.03 -0.12
N ASP A 44 -8.79 11.82 -1.16
CA ASP A 44 -9.78 11.88 -2.24
C ASP A 44 -9.91 10.53 -2.95
N TYR A 45 -8.79 9.91 -3.27
CA TYR A 45 -8.77 8.60 -3.91
C TYR A 45 -9.47 7.53 -3.07
N LEU A 46 -9.22 7.52 -1.76
CA LEU A 46 -9.81 6.54 -0.83
C LEU A 46 -11.23 6.91 -0.38
N GLY A 47 -11.65 8.15 -0.62
CA GLY A 47 -12.95 8.65 -0.14
C GLY A 47 -13.00 8.85 1.37
N ILE A 48 -11.89 9.26 1.97
CA ILE A 48 -11.75 9.49 3.42
C ILE A 48 -11.20 10.88 3.69
N SER A 49 -11.12 11.27 4.96
CA SER A 49 -10.55 12.54 5.35
C SER A 49 -9.01 12.52 5.29
N THR A 50 -8.41 13.69 5.11
CA THR A 50 -6.95 13.85 5.18
C THR A 50 -6.42 13.43 6.56
N ALA A 51 -7.18 13.73 7.62
CA ALA A 51 -6.84 13.29 8.98
C ALA A 51 -6.74 11.76 9.08
N ALA A 52 -7.63 11.03 8.42
CA ALA A 52 -7.58 9.56 8.39
C ALA A 52 -6.31 9.06 7.68
N VAL A 53 -5.90 9.69 6.59
CA VAL A 53 -4.65 9.36 5.90
C VAL A 53 -3.45 9.60 6.83
N THR A 54 -3.43 10.71 7.54
CA THR A 54 -2.39 11.00 8.53
C THR A 54 -2.34 9.90 9.60
N GLN A 55 -3.49 9.46 10.10
CA GLN A 55 -3.57 8.39 11.09
C GLN A 55 -3.07 7.05 10.54
N TYR A 56 -3.32 6.75 9.27
CA TYR A 56 -2.76 5.57 8.62
C TYR A 56 -1.24 5.64 8.54
N GLU A 57 -0.69 6.80 8.18
CA GLU A 57 0.76 6.99 8.02
C GLU A 57 1.50 7.04 9.36
N THR A 58 0.85 7.46 10.43
CA THR A 58 1.45 7.48 11.78
C THR A 58 1.23 6.18 12.56
N GLY A 59 0.41 5.28 12.03
CA GLY A 59 0.10 4.01 12.70
C GLY A 59 -0.90 4.11 13.83
N THR A 60 -1.57 5.26 14.00
CA THR A 60 -2.57 5.47 15.05
C THR A 60 -3.94 4.88 14.69
N ARG A 61 -4.12 4.48 13.44
CA ARG A 61 -5.35 3.87 12.95
C ARG A 61 -5.01 2.64 12.11
N VAL A 62 -5.76 1.56 12.30
CA VAL A 62 -5.61 0.33 11.52
C VAL A 62 -6.06 0.57 10.08
N VAL A 63 -5.23 0.18 9.12
CA VAL A 63 -5.57 0.28 7.70
C VAL A 63 -6.37 -0.97 7.30
N PRO A 64 -7.61 -0.82 6.82
CA PRO A 64 -8.40 -1.97 6.36
C PRO A 64 -7.73 -2.66 5.16
N ALA A 65 -7.93 -3.96 5.04
CA ALA A 65 -7.37 -4.75 3.94
C ALA A 65 -7.81 -4.22 2.57
N THR A 66 -9.05 -3.77 2.46
CA THR A 66 -9.57 -3.15 1.23
C THR A 66 -8.82 -1.88 0.86
N THR A 67 -8.42 -1.09 1.85
CA THR A 67 -7.62 0.12 1.64
C THR A 67 -6.20 -0.23 1.21
N VAL A 68 -5.61 -1.27 1.80
CA VAL A 68 -4.28 -1.76 1.39
C VAL A 68 -4.32 -2.21 -0.06
N SER A 69 -5.35 -2.94 -0.47
CA SER A 69 -5.54 -3.35 -1.88
C SER A 69 -5.58 -2.15 -2.82
N LYS A 70 -6.35 -1.12 -2.49
CA LYS A 70 -6.47 0.09 -3.31
C LYS A 70 -5.14 0.82 -3.40
N LEU A 71 -4.42 0.94 -2.29
CA LEU A 71 -3.11 1.61 -2.26
C LEU A 71 -2.06 0.79 -3.02
N SER A 72 -2.08 -0.53 -2.93
CA SER A 72 -1.15 -1.38 -3.66
C SER A 72 -1.29 -1.19 -5.18
N ILE A 73 -2.51 -1.08 -5.67
CA ILE A 73 -2.78 -0.80 -7.08
C ILE A 73 -2.25 0.59 -7.46
N LEU A 74 -2.56 1.60 -6.67
CA LEU A 74 -2.13 2.98 -6.93
C LEU A 74 -0.60 3.11 -6.94
N PHE A 75 0.06 2.50 -5.96
CA PHE A 75 1.51 2.56 -5.83
C PHE A 75 2.26 1.57 -6.73
N THR A 76 1.53 0.67 -7.40
CA THR A 76 2.11 -0.38 -8.25
C THR A 76 3.06 -1.28 -7.47
N VAL A 77 2.59 -1.72 -6.32
CA VAL A 77 3.30 -2.60 -5.39
C VAL A 77 2.37 -3.77 -5.05
N ASP A 78 2.90 -4.97 -4.92
CA ASP A 78 2.11 -6.11 -4.47
C ASP A 78 1.65 -5.89 -3.03
N GLU A 79 0.45 -6.35 -2.68
CA GLU A 79 -0.07 -6.22 -1.31
C GLU A 79 0.87 -6.80 -0.27
N TYR A 80 1.49 -7.93 -0.60
CA TYR A 80 2.49 -8.56 0.27
C TYR A 80 3.68 -7.61 0.53
N GLU A 81 4.16 -6.94 -0.51
CA GLU A 81 5.28 -6.00 -0.42
C GLU A 81 4.97 -4.78 0.44
N MET A 82 3.68 -4.42 0.56
CA MET A 82 3.27 -3.30 1.43
C MET A 82 3.66 -3.53 2.90
N TYR A 83 3.85 -4.78 3.30
CA TYR A 83 4.21 -5.16 4.65
C TYR A 83 5.70 -5.45 4.84
N GLN A 84 6.50 -5.31 3.78
CA GLN A 84 7.93 -5.59 3.81
C GLN A 84 8.73 -4.35 4.20
N GLU A 85 9.96 -4.58 4.65
CA GLU A 85 10.88 -3.51 5.04
C GLU A 85 11.21 -2.57 3.87
N GLU A 86 11.42 -3.14 2.69
CA GLU A 86 11.66 -2.37 1.46
C GLU A 86 10.71 -2.84 0.36
N PRO A 87 9.53 -2.22 0.23
CA PRO A 87 8.57 -2.64 -0.79
C PRO A 87 9.14 -2.48 -2.19
N GLN A 88 9.11 -3.56 -2.95
CA GLN A 88 9.59 -3.58 -4.33
C GLN A 88 8.45 -3.26 -5.29
N GLN A 89 8.62 -2.25 -6.11
CA GLN A 89 7.68 -1.94 -7.17
C GLN A 89 7.81 -2.96 -8.30
N MET A 90 6.71 -3.25 -8.94
CA MET A 90 6.69 -4.09 -10.13
C MET A 90 7.32 -3.31 -11.29
N GLN A 91 8.56 -3.64 -11.64
CA GLN A 91 9.36 -2.85 -12.59
C GLN A 91 8.70 -2.65 -13.95
N LEU A 92 8.12 -3.70 -14.49
CA LEU A 92 7.47 -3.63 -15.80
C LEU A 92 6.19 -2.79 -15.75
N LEU A 93 5.41 -2.95 -14.68
CA LEU A 93 4.18 -2.21 -14.47
C LEU A 93 4.43 -0.76 -14.08
N SER A 94 5.51 -0.48 -13.36
CA SER A 94 5.84 0.90 -12.98
C SER A 94 6.23 1.75 -14.20
N ALA A 95 6.85 1.18 -15.23
CA ALA A 95 7.14 1.89 -16.47
C ALA A 95 5.87 2.29 -17.21
N PHE A 96 4.89 1.38 -17.31
CA PHE A 96 3.58 1.68 -17.90
C PHE A 96 2.78 2.69 -17.06
N ALA A 97 2.79 2.51 -15.75
CA ALA A 97 2.11 3.40 -14.82
C ALA A 97 2.69 4.82 -14.85
N PHE A 98 4.01 4.94 -14.98
CA PHE A 98 4.69 6.23 -15.09
C PHE A 98 4.25 7.00 -16.33
N ARG A 99 4.10 6.31 -17.47
CA ARG A 99 3.59 6.94 -18.70
C ARG A 99 2.13 7.36 -18.55
N ALA A 100 1.30 6.57 -17.88
CA ALA A 100 -0.08 6.92 -17.60
C ALA A 100 -0.16 8.16 -16.69
N ASP A 101 0.71 8.25 -15.69
CA ASP A 101 0.80 9.39 -14.79
C ASP A 101 1.17 10.67 -15.53
N GLU A 102 2.06 10.61 -16.52
CA GLU A 102 2.40 11.74 -17.36
C GLU A 102 1.24 12.24 -18.22
N LEU A 103 0.37 11.32 -18.65
CA LEU A 103 -0.76 11.63 -19.52
C LEU A 103 -2.01 12.10 -18.76
N HIS A 104 -2.17 11.67 -17.51
CA HIS A 104 -3.40 11.91 -16.73
C HIS A 104 -3.10 12.33 -15.30
N THR A 105 -2.37 13.42 -15.14
CA THR A 105 -1.81 13.87 -13.85
C THR A 105 -2.80 14.28 -12.77
N LYS A 106 -4.12 14.29 -13.03
CA LYS A 106 -5.08 14.91 -12.10
C LYS A 106 -6.13 13.99 -11.50
N ASP A 107 -6.28 12.77 -11.99
CA ASP A 107 -7.32 11.85 -11.52
C ASP A 107 -6.75 10.51 -11.10
N LEU A 108 -6.53 10.35 -9.80
CA LEU A 108 -5.95 9.12 -9.25
C LEU A 108 -6.87 7.91 -9.44
N LYS A 109 -8.19 8.10 -9.51
CA LYS A 109 -9.12 7.00 -9.78
C LYS A 109 -8.92 6.42 -11.16
N SER A 110 -8.83 7.28 -12.17
CA SER A 110 -8.58 6.85 -13.57
C SER A 110 -7.22 6.18 -13.69
N ILE A 111 -6.19 6.72 -13.06
CA ILE A 111 -4.86 6.12 -13.02
C ILE A 111 -4.90 4.74 -12.37
N SER A 112 -5.57 4.61 -11.23
CA SER A 112 -5.71 3.35 -10.51
C SER A 112 -6.47 2.30 -11.32
N GLU A 113 -7.57 2.68 -11.98
CA GLU A 113 -8.34 1.79 -12.84
C GLU A 113 -7.51 1.31 -14.04
N PHE A 114 -6.74 2.20 -14.65
CA PHE A 114 -5.82 1.85 -15.73
C PHE A 114 -4.76 0.85 -15.24
N LYS A 115 -4.13 1.13 -14.10
CA LYS A 115 -3.14 0.23 -13.48
C LYS A 115 -3.75 -1.14 -13.17
N LYS A 116 -4.99 -1.16 -12.68
CA LYS A 116 -5.70 -2.42 -12.40
C LYS A 116 -5.91 -3.25 -13.66
N VAL A 117 -6.29 -2.64 -14.77
CA VAL A 117 -6.46 -3.33 -16.05
C VAL A 117 -5.12 -3.92 -16.52
N VAL A 118 -4.05 -3.14 -16.47
CA VAL A 118 -2.70 -3.59 -16.86
C VAL A 118 -2.23 -4.73 -15.97
N LEU A 119 -2.48 -4.63 -14.67
CA LEU A 119 -2.14 -5.66 -13.68
C LEU A 119 -2.88 -6.96 -13.94
N ASN A 120 -4.17 -6.88 -14.20
CA ASN A 120 -5.00 -8.06 -14.53
C ASN A 120 -4.50 -8.73 -15.81
N TYR A 121 -4.18 -7.95 -16.83
CA TYR A 121 -3.61 -8.48 -18.06
C TYR A 121 -2.28 -9.20 -17.82
N PHE A 122 -1.42 -8.59 -17.02
CA PHE A 122 -0.12 -9.17 -16.68
C PHE A 122 -0.28 -10.49 -15.92
N HIS A 123 -1.15 -10.54 -14.92
CA HIS A 123 -1.42 -11.75 -14.15
C HIS A 123 -1.99 -12.87 -15.04
N LEU A 124 -2.92 -12.54 -15.92
CA LEU A 124 -3.49 -13.49 -16.86
C LEU A 124 -2.45 -14.02 -17.83
N SER A 125 -1.63 -13.15 -18.38
CA SER A 125 -0.54 -13.51 -19.28
C SER A 125 0.47 -14.44 -18.60
N THR A 126 0.83 -14.16 -17.35
CA THR A 126 1.73 -15.01 -16.57
C THR A 126 1.12 -16.38 -16.28
N ALA A 127 -0.16 -16.42 -15.94
CA ALA A 127 -0.87 -17.68 -15.69
C ALA A 127 -0.91 -18.56 -16.95
N LEU A 128 -1.11 -17.97 -18.13
CA LEU A 128 -1.12 -18.70 -19.39
C LEU A 128 0.26 -19.24 -19.77
N GLN A 129 1.33 -18.55 -19.40
CA GLN A 129 2.71 -19.01 -19.68
C GLN A 129 3.14 -20.17 -18.79
N ASN A 130 2.49 -20.37 -17.66
CA ASN A 130 2.81 -21.43 -16.69
C ASN A 130 2.02 -22.72 -16.90
N GLU A 131 1.21 -22.82 -17.95
CA GLU A 131 0.53 -24.06 -18.33
C GLU A 131 1.40 -24.98 -19.18
#